data_c7f141047ecee74044f6ddc9d75a1203
#
_entry.id   c7f141047ecee74044f6ddc9d75a1203
#
_cell.length_a   1.000
_cell.length_b   1.000
_cell.length_c   1.000
_cell.angle_alpha   90.00
_cell.angle_beta   90.00
_cell.angle_gamma   90.00
#
_symmetry.space_group_name_H-M   'P 1'
#
loop_
_entity.id
_entity.type
_entity.pdbx_description
1 polymer ?
#
loop_
_entity_poly.entity_id
_entity_poly.type
_entity_poly.pdbx_seq_one_letter_code
_entity_poly.pdbx_strand_id
1 'polypeptide(L)'
;FNQALKQASEKETNSQEDYLTLFETAFKEVDINGSTRLSDPRIFGNKDLRDKIPTDASNEEVMRIIRIEAEGAVDRAFTVLRARIDKFGVAQPSIQKAERAGRIIVELPGVKDVVRVKKLLQSAAVLEFWETYDNTELFNFMQEANFALNEKNRSKESSQKLDDDLEN
;
A
#
# COMPACT_ATOMS: atom_id res chain seq x y z
N PHE A 1 -10.58 -8.81 -19.10
CA PHE A 1 -10.43 -8.56 -17.68
C PHE A 1 -10.51 -7.07 -17.34
N ASN A 2 -9.64 -6.21 -17.85
CA ASN A 2 -9.65 -4.75 -17.55
C ASN A 2 -10.96 -4.06 -17.93
N GLN A 3 -11.61 -4.50 -19.00
CA GLN A 3 -12.92 -3.99 -19.39
C GLN A 3 -13.99 -4.35 -18.37
N ALA A 4 -13.97 -5.57 -17.84
CA ALA A 4 -14.89 -6.00 -16.79
C ALA A 4 -14.70 -5.22 -15.49
N LEU A 5 -13.43 -4.93 -15.08
CA LEU A 5 -13.14 -4.08 -13.94
C LEU A 5 -13.71 -2.68 -14.11
N LYS A 6 -13.53 -2.09 -15.30
CA LYS A 6 -14.05 -0.74 -15.61
C LYS A 6 -15.58 -0.70 -15.52
N GLN A 7 -16.25 -1.66 -16.14
CA GLN A 7 -17.72 -1.77 -16.11
C GLN A 7 -18.24 -1.98 -14.67
N ALA A 8 -17.57 -2.81 -13.87
CA ALA A 8 -17.91 -3.00 -12.48
C ALA A 8 -17.81 -1.71 -11.67
N SER A 9 -16.71 -0.93 -11.85
CA SER A 9 -16.53 0.36 -11.21
C SER A 9 -17.59 1.39 -11.61
N GLU A 10 -17.97 1.43 -12.89
CA GLU A 10 -19.02 2.33 -13.37
C GLU A 10 -20.39 1.96 -12.77
N LYS A 11 -20.71 0.65 -12.74
CA LYS A 11 -21.96 0.13 -12.16
C LYS A 11 -22.00 0.33 -10.62
N GLU A 12 -20.87 0.28 -9.93
CA GLU A 12 -20.79 0.45 -8.47
C GLU A 12 -21.36 1.81 -7.99
N THR A 13 -21.16 2.87 -8.78
CA THR A 13 -21.64 4.21 -8.43
C THR A 13 -23.17 4.27 -8.32
N ASN A 14 -23.90 3.47 -9.10
CA ASN A 14 -25.36 3.50 -9.22
C ASN A 14 -26.04 2.20 -8.71
N SER A 15 -25.28 1.23 -8.25
CA SER A 15 -25.78 -0.05 -7.78
C SER A 15 -25.66 -0.20 -6.27
N GLN A 16 -26.52 -1.01 -5.68
CA GLN A 16 -26.43 -1.41 -4.27
C GLN A 16 -25.73 -2.77 -4.08
N GLU A 17 -25.36 -3.44 -5.16
CA GLU A 17 -24.65 -4.71 -5.11
C GLU A 17 -23.20 -4.54 -4.69
N ASP A 18 -22.57 -5.59 -4.15
CA ASP A 18 -21.15 -5.56 -3.84
C ASP A 18 -20.30 -5.58 -5.12
N TYR A 19 -19.11 -4.98 -5.04
CA TYR A 19 -18.20 -4.84 -6.18
C TYR A 19 -17.84 -6.18 -6.83
N LEU A 20 -17.64 -7.26 -6.06
CA LEU A 20 -17.27 -8.56 -6.59
C LEU A 20 -18.42 -9.19 -7.36
N THR A 21 -19.65 -8.98 -6.95
CA THR A 21 -20.84 -9.42 -7.69
C THR A 21 -21.00 -8.64 -9.00
N LEU A 22 -20.80 -7.32 -8.97
CA LEU A 22 -20.79 -6.50 -10.18
C LEU A 22 -19.66 -6.88 -11.14
N PHE A 23 -18.48 -7.17 -10.60
CA PHE A 23 -17.35 -7.64 -11.40
C PHE A 23 -17.64 -9.00 -12.03
N GLU A 24 -18.17 -9.96 -11.28
CA GLU A 24 -18.51 -11.29 -11.80
C GLU A 24 -19.52 -11.21 -12.95
N THR A 25 -20.54 -10.35 -12.79
CA THR A 25 -21.55 -10.11 -13.83
C THR A 25 -20.93 -9.47 -15.07
N ALA A 26 -20.15 -8.39 -14.87
CA ALA A 26 -19.46 -7.70 -15.96
C ALA A 26 -18.43 -8.61 -16.67
N PHE A 27 -17.76 -9.48 -15.92
CA PHE A 27 -16.81 -10.43 -16.49
C PHE A 27 -17.49 -11.45 -17.39
N LYS A 28 -18.64 -12.00 -16.97
CA LYS A 28 -19.45 -12.92 -17.79
C LYS A 28 -20.00 -12.23 -19.05
N GLU A 29 -20.37 -10.96 -18.96
CA GLU A 29 -20.82 -10.16 -20.12
C GLU A 29 -19.71 -9.91 -21.14
N VAL A 30 -18.47 -9.69 -20.67
CA VAL A 30 -17.31 -9.38 -21.53
C VAL A 30 -16.68 -10.65 -22.11
N ASP A 31 -16.61 -11.72 -21.33
CA ASP A 31 -15.98 -12.99 -21.75
C ASP A 31 -16.99 -14.01 -22.19
N ILE A 32 -17.84 -13.65 -23.18
CA ILE A 32 -18.91 -14.48 -23.72
C ILE A 32 -18.42 -15.86 -24.20
N ASN A 33 -17.18 -15.91 -24.67
CA ASN A 33 -16.59 -17.15 -25.19
C ASN A 33 -15.89 -18.00 -24.12
N GLY A 34 -15.84 -17.55 -22.86
CA GLY A 34 -15.16 -18.23 -21.77
C GLY A 34 -13.67 -18.46 -22.00
N SER A 35 -13.03 -17.57 -22.78
CA SER A 35 -11.64 -17.72 -23.20
C SER A 35 -10.64 -17.25 -22.14
N THR A 36 -11.08 -16.42 -21.19
CA THR A 36 -10.24 -15.82 -20.16
C THR A 36 -10.29 -16.65 -18.89
N ARG A 37 -9.16 -17.15 -18.45
CA ARG A 37 -9.03 -17.83 -17.15
C ARG A 37 -8.60 -16.84 -16.08
N LEU A 38 -9.41 -16.69 -15.05
CA LEU A 38 -9.07 -15.87 -13.88
C LEU A 38 -7.89 -16.46 -13.09
N SER A 39 -7.63 -17.76 -13.20
CA SER A 39 -6.46 -18.44 -12.62
C SER A 39 -5.14 -18.18 -13.36
N ASP A 40 -5.16 -17.40 -14.47
CA ASP A 40 -3.94 -17.01 -15.19
C ASP A 40 -2.99 -16.23 -14.25
N PRO A 41 -1.65 -16.52 -14.26
CA PRO A 41 -0.67 -15.81 -13.46
C PRO A 41 -0.65 -14.28 -13.62
N ARG A 42 -1.14 -13.79 -14.77
CA ARG A 42 -1.25 -12.34 -15.06
C ARG A 42 -2.49 -11.70 -14.43
N ILE A 43 -3.41 -12.51 -13.89
CA ILE A 43 -4.65 -12.04 -13.25
C ILE A 43 -4.59 -12.37 -11.76
N PHE A 44 -5.17 -13.48 -11.33
CA PHE A 44 -5.20 -13.88 -9.93
C PHE A 44 -4.30 -15.08 -9.60
N GLY A 45 -3.79 -15.82 -10.57
CA GLY A 45 -2.84 -16.92 -10.37
C GLY A 45 -1.41 -16.43 -10.08
N ASN A 46 -1.25 -15.21 -9.54
CA ASN A 46 0.04 -14.61 -9.22
C ASN A 46 0.72 -15.30 -8.03
N LYS A 47 1.97 -14.90 -7.75
CA LYS A 47 2.78 -15.52 -6.71
C LYS A 47 2.14 -15.47 -5.31
N ASP A 48 1.39 -14.40 -5.02
CA ASP A 48 0.80 -14.17 -3.69
C ASP A 48 -0.45 -15.04 -3.43
N LEU A 49 -1.13 -15.46 -4.50
CA LEU A 49 -2.34 -16.27 -4.43
C LEU A 49 -2.16 -17.70 -4.94
N ARG A 50 -0.98 -18.07 -5.42
CA ARG A 50 -0.68 -19.38 -6.01
C ARG A 50 -0.99 -20.55 -5.06
N ASP A 51 -0.75 -20.38 -3.77
CA ASP A 51 -1.02 -21.43 -2.77
C ASP A 51 -2.52 -21.62 -2.52
N LYS A 52 -3.36 -20.66 -2.94
CA LYS A 52 -4.80 -20.67 -2.73
C LYS A 52 -5.58 -20.92 -4.02
N ILE A 53 -5.05 -20.49 -5.16
CA ILE A 53 -5.68 -20.59 -6.47
C ILE A 53 -4.89 -21.60 -7.33
N PRO A 54 -5.40 -22.84 -7.51
CA PRO A 54 -4.82 -23.79 -8.44
C PRO A 54 -4.81 -23.24 -9.87
N THR A 55 -3.80 -23.59 -10.66
CA THR A 55 -3.66 -23.12 -12.04
C THR A 55 -4.75 -23.60 -12.98
N ASP A 56 -5.43 -24.69 -12.63
CA ASP A 56 -6.54 -25.31 -13.35
C ASP A 56 -7.91 -24.93 -12.76
N ALA A 57 -7.96 -24.07 -11.73
CA ALA A 57 -9.19 -23.64 -11.10
C ALA A 57 -10.16 -22.99 -12.10
N SER A 58 -11.44 -23.30 -11.97
CA SER A 58 -12.50 -22.65 -12.72
C SER A 58 -12.67 -21.18 -12.31
N ASN A 59 -13.26 -20.36 -13.19
CA ASN A 59 -13.51 -18.95 -12.87
C ASN A 59 -14.41 -18.78 -11.65
N GLU A 60 -15.39 -19.67 -11.45
CA GLU A 60 -16.27 -19.67 -10.29
C GLU A 60 -15.50 -19.98 -8.99
N GLU A 61 -14.59 -20.95 -9.07
CA GLU A 61 -13.74 -21.30 -7.92
C GLU A 61 -12.80 -20.17 -7.56
N VAL A 62 -12.17 -19.54 -8.55
CA VAL A 62 -11.34 -18.34 -8.34
C VAL A 62 -12.16 -17.23 -7.70
N MET A 63 -13.36 -16.93 -8.20
CA MET A 63 -14.21 -15.89 -7.63
C MET A 63 -14.59 -16.17 -6.17
N ARG A 64 -14.87 -17.44 -5.84
CA ARG A 64 -15.14 -17.86 -4.46
C ARG A 64 -13.93 -17.58 -3.54
N ILE A 65 -12.73 -17.94 -4.00
CA ILE A 65 -11.49 -17.71 -3.26
C ILE A 65 -11.23 -16.20 -3.07
N ILE A 66 -11.39 -15.41 -4.13
CA ILE A 66 -11.22 -13.95 -4.08
C ILE A 66 -12.22 -13.31 -3.11
N ARG A 67 -13.47 -13.81 -3.06
CA ARG A 67 -14.46 -13.31 -2.11
C ARG A 67 -14.04 -13.55 -0.66
N ILE A 68 -13.55 -14.75 -0.35
CA ILE A 68 -13.04 -15.10 0.99
C ILE A 68 -11.83 -14.21 1.35
N GLU A 69 -10.90 -14.00 0.41
CA GLU A 69 -9.73 -13.14 0.63
C GLU A 69 -10.12 -11.67 0.85
N ALA A 70 -11.08 -11.17 0.10
CA ALA A 70 -11.59 -9.81 0.25
C ALA A 70 -12.26 -9.61 1.62
N GLU A 71 -13.09 -10.55 2.07
CA GLU A 71 -13.68 -10.52 3.41
C GLU A 71 -12.60 -10.54 4.49
N GLY A 72 -11.61 -11.42 4.37
CA GLY A 72 -10.48 -11.47 5.29
C GLY A 72 -9.64 -10.19 5.29
N ALA A 73 -9.50 -9.51 4.14
CA ALA A 73 -8.82 -8.23 4.06
C ALA A 73 -9.60 -7.11 4.78
N VAL A 74 -10.93 -7.10 4.66
CA VAL A 74 -11.79 -6.18 5.39
C VAL A 74 -11.69 -6.40 6.90
N ASP A 75 -11.62 -7.65 7.34
CA ASP A 75 -11.47 -8.01 8.76
C ASP A 75 -10.15 -7.54 9.34
N ARG A 76 -9.07 -7.72 8.59
CA ARG A 76 -7.75 -7.19 8.97
C ARG A 76 -7.76 -5.66 9.01
N ALA A 77 -8.35 -5.01 8.01
CA ALA A 77 -8.47 -3.55 7.97
C ALA A 77 -9.30 -3.02 9.15
N PHE A 78 -10.42 -3.67 9.48
CA PHE A 78 -11.23 -3.34 10.63
C PHE A 78 -10.45 -3.39 11.94
N THR A 79 -9.67 -4.46 12.14
CA THR A 79 -8.82 -4.63 13.34
C THR A 79 -7.77 -3.52 13.43
N VAL A 80 -7.10 -3.21 12.32
CA VAL A 80 -6.09 -2.13 12.27
C VAL A 80 -6.72 -0.76 12.53
N LEU A 81 -7.86 -0.46 11.91
CA LEU A 81 -8.57 0.80 12.12
C LEU A 81 -8.99 0.95 13.57
N ARG A 82 -9.55 -0.10 14.18
CA ARG A 82 -9.94 -0.10 15.59
C ARG A 82 -8.74 0.20 16.49
N ALA A 83 -7.62 -0.49 16.30
CA ALA A 83 -6.42 -0.27 17.09
C ALA A 83 -5.85 1.15 16.93
N ARG A 84 -5.97 1.74 15.74
CA ARG A 84 -5.57 3.14 15.49
C ARG A 84 -6.48 4.12 16.20
N ILE A 85 -7.81 3.92 16.14
CA ILE A 85 -8.80 4.80 16.75
C ILE A 85 -8.70 4.76 18.27
N ASP A 86 -8.49 3.58 18.85
CA ASP A 86 -8.29 3.43 20.30
C ASP A 86 -7.08 4.24 20.81
N LYS A 87 -6.02 4.34 20.01
CA LYS A 87 -4.84 5.16 20.32
C LYS A 87 -5.07 6.67 20.24
N PHE A 88 -6.11 7.09 19.52
CA PHE A 88 -6.46 8.51 19.42
C PHE A 88 -7.14 9.09 20.67
N GLY A 89 -7.64 8.23 21.56
CA GLY A 89 -8.34 8.66 22.76
C GLY A 89 -9.65 9.39 22.47
N VAL A 90 -10.30 9.10 21.33
CA VAL A 90 -11.63 9.62 21.01
C VAL A 90 -12.66 8.99 21.96
N ALA A 91 -13.49 9.80 22.57
CA ALA A 91 -14.57 9.30 23.42
C ALA A 91 -15.64 8.62 22.56
N GLN A 92 -15.94 7.35 22.87
CA GLN A 92 -17.03 6.56 22.25
C GLN A 92 -16.97 6.49 20.71
N PRO A 93 -15.88 6.01 20.09
CA PRO A 93 -15.86 5.79 18.67
C PRO A 93 -16.80 4.64 18.27
N SER A 94 -17.52 4.80 17.16
CA SER A 94 -18.31 3.73 16.54
C SER A 94 -17.60 3.25 15.29
N ILE A 95 -17.32 1.95 15.21
CA ILE A 95 -16.72 1.32 14.04
C ILE A 95 -17.55 0.10 13.70
N GLN A 96 -18.09 0.06 12.50
CA GLN A 96 -18.97 -1.00 12.04
C GLN A 96 -18.57 -1.45 10.63
N LYS A 97 -18.68 -2.75 10.36
CA LYS A 97 -18.66 -3.25 9.00
C LYS A 97 -20.04 -2.95 8.38
N ALA A 98 -20.04 -2.31 7.22
CA ALA A 98 -21.28 -2.11 6.49
C ALA A 98 -21.82 -3.47 6.02
N GLU A 99 -23.14 -3.60 5.88
CA GLU A 99 -23.78 -4.77 5.27
C GLU A 99 -23.25 -5.03 3.86
N ARG A 100 -22.81 -3.99 3.19
CA ARG A 100 -22.18 -4.03 1.88
C ARG A 100 -20.72 -4.42 2.03
N ALA A 101 -20.32 -5.53 1.39
CA ALA A 101 -18.95 -6.03 1.43
C ALA A 101 -17.90 -4.96 1.06
N GLY A 102 -16.82 -4.94 1.80
CA GLY A 102 -15.69 -4.05 1.54
C GLY A 102 -15.77 -2.65 2.14
N ARG A 103 -16.81 -2.31 2.91
CA ARG A 103 -16.96 -0.99 3.53
C ARG A 103 -16.91 -1.06 5.05
N ILE A 104 -16.21 -0.10 5.64
CA ILE A 104 -16.15 0.10 7.09
C ILE A 104 -16.65 1.51 7.38
N ILE A 105 -17.68 1.63 8.22
CA ILE A 105 -18.23 2.90 8.68
C ILE A 105 -17.51 3.26 9.97
N VAL A 106 -16.98 4.48 10.04
CA VAL A 106 -16.27 5.01 11.20
C VAL A 106 -16.90 6.33 11.59
N GLU A 107 -17.38 6.40 12.82
CA GLU A 107 -17.95 7.60 13.42
C GLU A 107 -17.11 8.00 14.62
N LEU A 108 -16.61 9.23 14.61
CA LEU A 108 -15.70 9.75 15.63
C LEU A 108 -16.28 11.06 16.20
N PRO A 109 -17.17 10.97 17.19
CA PRO A 109 -17.79 12.15 17.77
C PRO A 109 -16.75 13.02 18.49
N GLY A 110 -16.89 14.35 18.36
CA GLY A 110 -16.01 15.31 19.02
C GLY A 110 -14.65 15.57 18.37
N VAL A 111 -14.37 14.97 17.23
CA VAL A 111 -13.14 15.22 16.46
C VAL A 111 -13.21 16.62 15.83
N LYS A 112 -12.25 17.49 16.19
CA LYS A 112 -12.14 18.85 15.64
C LYS A 112 -11.37 18.88 14.31
N ASP A 113 -10.33 18.06 14.16
CA ASP A 113 -9.47 18.00 12.96
C ASP A 113 -9.73 16.71 12.17
N VAL A 114 -10.77 16.74 11.35
CA VAL A 114 -11.19 15.62 10.50
C VAL A 114 -10.11 15.26 9.47
N VAL A 115 -9.40 16.26 8.92
CA VAL A 115 -8.38 16.05 7.89
C VAL A 115 -7.20 15.25 8.44
N ARG A 116 -6.72 15.63 9.63
CA ARG A 116 -5.63 14.92 10.30
C ARG A 116 -6.01 13.48 10.63
N VAL A 117 -7.20 13.27 11.16
CA VAL A 117 -7.69 11.93 11.50
C VAL A 117 -7.83 11.07 10.24
N LYS A 118 -8.43 11.60 9.18
CA LYS A 118 -8.53 10.89 7.89
C LYS A 118 -7.16 10.46 7.37
N LYS A 119 -6.18 11.37 7.39
CA LYS A 119 -4.80 11.08 6.97
C LYS A 119 -4.17 9.97 7.80
N LEU A 120 -4.36 9.97 9.11
CA LEU A 120 -3.84 8.95 10.01
C LEU A 120 -4.50 7.59 9.82
N LEU A 121 -5.82 7.55 9.62
CA LEU A 121 -6.53 6.30 9.35
C LEU A 121 -6.16 5.70 7.99
N GLN A 122 -5.93 6.54 6.98
CA GLN A 122 -5.54 6.13 5.63
C GLN A 122 -4.05 5.87 5.47
N SER A 123 -3.20 6.24 6.43
CA SER A 123 -1.76 6.04 6.32
C SER A 123 -1.42 4.55 6.28
N ALA A 124 -0.65 4.16 5.28
CA ALA A 124 0.04 2.88 5.27
C ALA A 124 1.36 3.02 6.04
N ALA A 125 1.66 2.04 6.92
CA ALA A 125 2.96 1.94 7.56
C ALA A 125 3.71 0.76 6.94
N VAL A 126 4.94 1.03 6.50
CA VAL A 126 5.89 -0.01 6.11
C VAL A 126 6.77 -0.27 7.33
N LEU A 127 6.86 -1.52 7.76
CA LEU A 127 7.79 -1.91 8.80
C LEU A 127 9.16 -2.12 8.16
N GLU A 128 10.13 -1.32 8.59
CA GLU A 128 11.50 -1.43 8.14
C GLU A 128 12.39 -1.71 9.36
N PHE A 129 13.33 -2.60 9.20
CA PHE A 129 14.36 -2.87 10.18
C PHE A 129 15.66 -2.30 9.66
N TRP A 130 16.26 -1.39 10.45
CA TRP A 130 17.52 -0.75 10.14
C TRP A 130 18.57 -1.23 11.12
N GLU A 131 19.68 -1.73 10.61
CA GLU A 131 20.85 -2.00 11.42
C GLU A 131 21.49 -0.66 11.81
N THR A 132 21.68 -0.46 13.08
CA THR A 132 22.26 0.79 13.61
C THR A 132 23.63 0.50 14.20
N TYR A 133 24.53 1.45 14.04
CA TYR A 133 25.88 1.40 14.60
C TYR A 133 25.97 2.36 15.78
N ASP A 134 26.70 1.96 16.79
CA ASP A 134 26.99 2.86 17.91
C ASP A 134 27.95 3.98 17.50
N ASN A 135 27.80 5.14 18.15
CA ASN A 135 28.64 6.32 17.85
C ASN A 135 30.15 6.01 17.99
N THR A 136 30.51 5.13 18.91
CA THR A 136 31.90 4.68 19.12
C THR A 136 32.46 3.90 17.92
N GLU A 137 31.64 3.13 17.22
CA GLU A 137 32.05 2.37 16.04
C GLU A 137 32.24 3.27 14.82
N LEU A 138 31.38 4.29 14.69
CA LEU A 138 31.46 5.23 13.58
C LEU A 138 32.45 6.37 13.77
N PHE A 139 32.89 6.64 15.00
CA PHE A 139 33.71 7.80 15.32
C PHE A 139 35.04 7.82 14.55
N ASN A 140 35.75 6.71 14.49
CA ASN A 140 37.00 6.59 13.75
C ASN A 140 36.79 6.80 12.25
N PHE A 141 35.77 6.18 11.67
CA PHE A 141 35.43 6.37 10.27
C PHE A 141 35.05 7.82 9.93
N MET A 142 34.29 8.47 10.81
CA MET A 142 33.92 9.88 10.65
C MET A 142 35.14 10.81 10.72
N GLN A 143 36.10 10.51 11.58
CA GLN A 143 37.36 11.27 11.65
C GLN A 143 38.20 11.10 10.37
N GLU A 144 38.37 9.87 9.89
CA GLU A 144 39.09 9.59 8.64
C GLU A 144 38.44 10.27 7.44
N ALA A 145 37.09 10.18 7.34
CA ALA A 145 36.34 10.85 6.29
C ALA A 145 36.49 12.38 6.34
N ASN A 146 36.46 12.97 7.53
CA ASN A 146 36.66 14.41 7.71
C ASN A 146 38.07 14.83 7.34
N PHE A 147 39.08 14.05 7.72
CA PHE A 147 40.47 14.30 7.34
C PHE A 147 40.66 14.26 5.80
N ALA A 148 40.13 13.22 5.13
CA ALA A 148 40.21 13.08 3.69
C ALA A 148 39.48 14.21 2.93
N LEU A 149 38.34 14.66 3.44
CA LEU A 149 37.61 15.81 2.90
C LEU A 149 38.39 17.12 3.04
N ASN A 150 39.03 17.34 4.19
CA ASN A 150 39.84 18.52 4.44
C ASN A 150 41.09 18.56 3.53
N GLU A 151 41.77 17.43 3.31
CA GLU A 151 42.88 17.34 2.35
C GLU A 151 42.43 17.64 0.92
N LYS A 152 41.30 17.09 0.50
CA LYS A 152 40.73 17.33 -0.82
C LYS A 152 40.36 18.80 -1.04
N ASN A 153 39.83 19.46 0.00
CA ASN A 153 39.50 20.89 -0.08
C ASN A 153 40.75 21.76 -0.12
N ARG A 154 41.78 21.44 0.68
CA ARG A 154 43.07 22.16 0.67
C ARG A 154 43.78 22.03 -0.70
N SER A 155 43.74 20.86 -1.32
CA SER A 155 44.32 20.66 -2.65
C SER A 155 43.59 21.44 -3.74
N LYS A 156 42.27 21.57 -3.63
CA LYS A 156 41.47 22.42 -4.54
C LYS A 156 41.74 23.92 -4.36
N GLU A 157 41.85 24.41 -3.12
CA GLU A 157 42.20 25.80 -2.85
C GLU A 157 43.60 26.16 -3.34
N SER A 158 44.57 25.22 -3.21
CA SER A 158 45.92 25.40 -3.71
C SER A 158 45.97 25.45 -5.23
N SER A 159 45.18 24.62 -5.93
CA SER A 159 45.08 24.62 -7.40
C SER A 159 44.43 25.90 -7.91
N GLN A 160 43.40 26.38 -7.24
CA GLN A 160 42.70 27.61 -7.62
C GLN A 160 43.54 28.87 -7.42
N LYS A 161 44.38 28.93 -6.37
CA LYS A 161 45.35 30.01 -6.18
C LYS A 161 46.46 30.04 -7.22
N LEU A 162 46.89 28.85 -7.69
CA LEU A 162 47.91 28.76 -8.75
C LEU A 162 47.37 29.25 -10.13
N ASP A 163 46.10 29.01 -10.39
CA ASP A 163 45.44 29.48 -11.64
C ASP A 163 45.22 31.01 -11.58
N ASP A 164 44.82 31.56 -10.43
CA ASP A 164 44.65 33.02 -10.26
C ASP A 164 45.99 33.81 -10.33
N ASP A 165 47.12 33.20 -9.90
CA ASP A 165 48.44 33.80 -9.99
C ASP A 165 49.09 33.72 -11.39
N LEU A 166 48.54 32.90 -12.29
CA LEU A 166 49.00 32.76 -13.69
C LEU A 166 48.23 33.67 -14.68
N GLU A 167 47.06 34.21 -14.27
CA GLU A 167 46.25 35.14 -15.09
C GLU A 167 46.55 36.63 -14.80
N ASN A 168 47.45 37.00 -13.85
CA ASN A 168 47.91 38.36 -13.59
C ASN A 168 49.37 38.55 -13.96
#